data_3bcc567c82f5a2c4d34cf33399f26ceb
#
_entry.id   3bcc567c82f5a2c4d34cf33399f26ceb
#
_cell.length_a   1.000
_cell.length_b   1.000
_cell.length_c   1.000
_cell.angle_alpha   90.00
_cell.angle_beta   90.00
_cell.angle_gamma   90.00
#
_symmetry.space_group_name_H-M   'P 1'
#
loop_
_entity.id
_entity.type
_entity.pdbx_description
1 polymer ?
#
loop_
_entity_poly.entity_id
_entity_poly.type
_entity_poly.pdbx_seq_one_letter_code
_entity_poly.pdbx_strand_id
1 'polypeptide(L)'
;MTEQEIKDSIRGFFKAWTTGDTKQALSFFAEDAVFTVPRGTFKGTDQIEKYLTWVNRGTRDYKITETGIGIITQGDTAADEHRLSGTSNGMKWETPAVCIYEFKNGKIANMRGFYNLLSQVQQSTKGMFAKWIVNAVVNEAQKGL
;
A
#
# COMPACT_ATOMS: atom_id res chain seq x y z
N MET A 1 18.99 -12.17 5.42
CA MET A 1 18.49 -11.39 6.61
C MET A 1 17.91 -12.36 7.63
N THR A 2 17.94 -12.00 8.92
CA THR A 2 17.15 -12.72 9.92
C THR A 2 15.67 -12.37 9.79
N GLU A 3 14.80 -13.20 10.31
CA GLU A 3 13.35 -12.95 10.35
C GLU A 3 13.01 -11.60 11.03
N GLN A 4 13.71 -11.29 12.13
CA GLN A 4 13.47 -10.04 12.85
C GLN A 4 13.92 -8.81 12.04
N GLU A 5 15.07 -8.88 11.35
CA GLU A 5 15.54 -7.79 10.48
C GLU A 5 14.54 -7.51 9.34
N ILE A 6 13.93 -8.56 8.77
CA ILE A 6 12.90 -8.41 7.73
C ILE A 6 11.66 -7.69 8.32
N LYS A 7 11.16 -8.14 9.47
CA LYS A 7 10.01 -7.52 10.15
C LYS A 7 10.28 -6.06 10.50
N ASP A 8 11.46 -5.76 11.01
CA ASP A 8 11.85 -4.40 11.39
C ASP A 8 12.01 -3.50 10.15
N SER A 9 12.52 -4.03 9.04
CA SER A 9 12.59 -3.32 7.76
C SER A 9 11.21 -2.94 7.24
N ILE A 10 10.25 -3.87 7.24
CA ILE A 10 8.87 -3.61 6.78
C ILE A 10 8.20 -2.56 7.68
N ARG A 11 8.31 -2.69 9.01
CA ARG A 11 7.75 -1.72 9.95
C ARG A 11 8.40 -0.35 9.84
N GLY A 12 9.73 -0.31 9.64
CA GLY A 12 10.48 0.91 9.40
C GLY A 12 10.01 1.64 8.13
N PHE A 13 9.83 0.90 7.05
CA PHE A 13 9.26 1.42 5.81
C PHE A 13 7.86 2.00 6.01
N PHE A 14 6.94 1.26 6.65
CA PHE A 14 5.59 1.75 6.93
C PHE A 14 5.58 3.03 7.77
N LYS A 15 6.40 3.06 8.82
CA LYS A 15 6.54 4.24 9.68
C LYS A 15 7.03 5.45 8.89
N ALA A 16 8.10 5.29 8.11
CA ALA A 16 8.65 6.38 7.32
C ALA A 16 7.64 6.89 6.29
N TRP A 17 6.96 5.98 5.57
CA TRP A 17 5.97 6.37 4.57
C TRP A 17 4.78 7.11 5.19
N THR A 18 4.20 6.59 6.27
CA THR A 18 3.01 7.18 6.90
C THR A 18 3.30 8.49 7.64
N THR A 19 4.54 8.75 8.01
CA THR A 19 4.99 10.04 8.59
C THR A 19 5.43 11.04 7.52
N GLY A 20 5.44 10.66 6.23
CA GLY A 20 5.81 11.54 5.14
C GLY A 20 7.32 11.65 4.89
N ASP A 21 8.15 10.87 5.60
CA ASP A 21 9.59 10.80 5.35
C ASP A 21 9.89 9.89 4.15
N THR A 22 9.62 10.42 2.95
CA THR A 22 9.79 9.68 1.70
C THR A 22 11.24 9.25 1.48
N LYS A 23 12.21 10.07 1.89
CA LYS A 23 13.63 9.73 1.77
C LYS A 23 13.98 8.51 2.62
N GLN A 24 13.54 8.49 3.87
CA GLN A 24 13.73 7.33 4.76
C GLN A 24 12.96 6.12 4.23
N ALA A 25 11.74 6.30 3.73
CA ALA A 25 10.95 5.20 3.14
C ALA A 25 11.68 4.56 1.95
N LEU A 26 12.26 5.35 1.06
CA LEU A 26 13.04 4.87 -0.09
C LEU A 26 14.31 4.13 0.33
N SER A 27 14.90 4.46 1.48
CA SER A 27 16.12 3.79 1.95
C SER A 27 15.95 2.29 2.21
N PHE A 28 14.72 1.81 2.32
CA PHE A 28 14.41 0.37 2.48
C PHE A 28 14.40 -0.38 1.15
N PHE A 29 14.32 0.30 0.00
CA PHE A 29 14.28 -0.31 -1.33
C PHE A 29 15.66 -0.42 -1.97
N ALA A 30 15.85 -1.44 -2.80
CA ALA A 30 16.96 -1.50 -3.74
C ALA A 30 16.78 -0.42 -4.83
N GLU A 31 17.86 0.02 -5.45
CA GLU A 31 17.84 1.08 -6.48
C GLU A 31 16.98 0.69 -7.69
N ASP A 32 17.03 -0.60 -8.06
CA ASP A 32 16.27 -1.20 -9.16
C ASP A 32 14.97 -1.90 -8.72
N ALA A 33 14.49 -1.60 -7.50
CA ALA A 33 13.31 -2.24 -6.93
C ALA A 33 12.07 -2.10 -7.82
N VAL A 34 11.18 -3.09 -7.71
CA VAL A 34 9.87 -3.08 -8.38
C VAL A 34 8.76 -3.08 -7.32
N PHE A 35 7.90 -2.08 -7.39
CA PHE A 35 6.73 -1.96 -6.51
C PHE A 35 5.44 -2.02 -7.32
N THR A 36 4.65 -3.08 -7.14
CA THR A 36 3.38 -3.30 -7.85
C THR A 36 2.20 -3.21 -6.87
N VAL A 37 1.20 -2.44 -7.22
CA VAL A 37 -0.08 -2.30 -6.51
C VAL A 37 -1.22 -2.23 -7.53
N PRO A 38 -2.51 -2.30 -7.12
CA PRO A 38 -3.64 -2.19 -8.05
C PRO A 38 -3.65 -0.91 -8.91
N ARG A 39 -2.90 0.12 -8.52
CA ARG A 39 -2.76 1.39 -9.27
C ARG A 39 -1.67 1.36 -10.35
N GLY A 40 -0.80 0.36 -10.34
CA GLY A 40 0.28 0.23 -11.33
C GLY A 40 1.54 -0.40 -10.79
N THR A 41 2.56 -0.46 -11.65
CA THR A 41 3.90 -0.94 -11.34
C THR A 41 4.90 0.19 -11.46
N PHE A 42 5.69 0.40 -10.42
CA PHE A 42 6.71 1.46 -10.29
C PHE A 42 8.09 0.80 -10.22
N LYS A 43 8.97 1.16 -11.13
CA LYS A 43 10.30 0.57 -11.26
C LYS A 43 11.39 1.59 -10.91
N GLY A 44 12.28 1.19 -10.03
CA GLY A 44 13.35 2.03 -9.50
C GLY A 44 12.84 3.06 -8.48
N THR A 45 13.77 3.57 -7.67
CA THR A 45 13.48 4.49 -6.57
C THR A 45 12.75 5.76 -7.02
N ASP A 46 13.06 6.30 -8.20
CA ASP A 46 12.42 7.53 -8.70
C ASP A 46 10.91 7.38 -8.94
N GLN A 47 10.48 6.23 -9.53
CA GLN A 47 9.05 5.99 -9.75
C GLN A 47 8.35 5.63 -8.44
N ILE A 48 9.01 4.89 -7.56
CA ILE A 48 8.50 4.57 -6.23
C ILE A 48 8.32 5.86 -5.42
N GLU A 49 9.29 6.78 -5.43
CA GLU A 49 9.19 8.09 -4.78
C GLU A 49 7.96 8.89 -5.23
N LYS A 50 7.75 8.96 -6.54
CA LYS A 50 6.58 9.63 -7.12
C LYS A 50 5.27 9.04 -6.60
N TYR A 51 5.19 7.71 -6.52
CA TYR A 51 3.99 7.03 -6.01
C TYR A 51 3.79 7.28 -4.51
N LEU A 52 4.81 7.11 -3.67
CA LEU A 52 4.72 7.35 -2.22
C LEU A 52 4.31 8.79 -1.93
N THR A 53 4.93 9.75 -2.61
CA THR A 53 4.62 11.18 -2.50
C THR A 53 3.19 11.48 -2.94
N TRP A 54 2.73 10.87 -4.05
CA TRP A 54 1.37 11.04 -4.55
C TRP A 54 0.33 10.56 -3.53
N VAL A 55 0.55 9.41 -2.89
CA VAL A 55 -0.32 8.90 -1.83
C VAL A 55 -0.39 9.88 -0.66
N ASN A 56 0.77 10.35 -0.18
CA ASN A 56 0.84 11.26 0.96
C ASN A 56 0.20 12.63 0.67
N ARG A 57 0.28 13.13 -0.57
CA ARG A 57 -0.40 14.39 -0.99
C ARG A 57 -1.91 14.21 -1.08
N GLY A 58 -2.39 13.06 -1.54
CA GLY A 58 -3.81 12.77 -1.75
C GLY A 58 -4.55 12.22 -0.53
N THR A 59 -3.81 11.86 0.53
CA THR A 59 -4.39 11.18 1.70
C THR A 59 -3.89 11.83 2.99
N ARG A 60 -4.79 12.41 3.76
CA ARG A 60 -4.49 12.86 5.13
C ARG A 60 -4.66 11.71 6.12
N ASP A 61 -3.94 11.77 7.22
CA ASP A 61 -4.01 10.78 8.31
C ASP A 61 -3.78 9.35 7.80
N TYR A 62 -2.88 9.19 6.80
CA TYR A 62 -2.58 7.90 6.22
C TYR A 62 -1.96 6.97 7.26
N LYS A 63 -2.53 5.79 7.41
CA LYS A 63 -2.08 4.77 8.37
C LYS A 63 -2.02 3.40 7.72
N ILE A 64 -1.02 2.65 8.13
CA ILE A 64 -0.85 1.22 7.86
C ILE A 64 -0.83 0.52 9.22
N THR A 65 -1.82 -0.33 9.49
CA THR A 65 -1.98 -1.00 10.79
C THR A 65 -1.92 -2.50 10.58
N GLU A 66 -0.95 -3.17 11.19
CA GLU A 66 -0.88 -4.65 11.16
C GLU A 66 -2.18 -5.26 11.68
N THR A 67 -2.68 -6.29 10.99
CA THR A 67 -3.90 -7.03 11.32
C THR A 67 -3.70 -8.52 11.11
N GLY A 68 -4.64 -9.34 11.54
CA GLY A 68 -4.67 -10.77 11.27
C GLY A 68 -3.37 -11.48 11.66
N ILE A 69 -2.74 -12.10 10.68
CA ILE A 69 -1.47 -12.85 10.89
C ILE A 69 -0.25 -11.94 11.08
N GLY A 70 -0.37 -10.62 10.88
CA GLY A 70 0.76 -9.70 10.89
C GLY A 70 1.80 -10.02 9.81
N ILE A 71 3.09 -9.94 10.16
CA ILE A 71 4.19 -10.21 9.23
C ILE A 71 4.69 -11.63 9.41
N ILE A 72 4.62 -12.44 8.36
CA ILE A 72 5.21 -13.78 8.28
C ILE A 72 6.40 -13.77 7.31
N THR A 73 7.39 -14.62 7.55
CA THR A 73 8.63 -14.67 6.77
C THR A 73 8.96 -16.11 6.34
N GLN A 74 9.58 -16.21 5.17
CA GLN A 74 10.17 -17.47 4.69
C GLN A 74 11.44 -17.15 3.89
N GLY A 75 12.61 -17.39 4.49
CA GLY A 75 13.89 -16.97 3.90
C GLY A 75 13.93 -15.46 3.72
N ASP A 76 14.30 -15.01 2.52
CA ASP A 76 14.33 -13.58 2.16
C ASP A 76 12.99 -13.07 1.58
N THR A 77 11.89 -13.77 1.86
CA THR A 77 10.53 -13.38 1.45
C THR A 77 9.67 -13.14 2.68
N ALA A 78 8.77 -12.17 2.61
CA ALA A 78 7.78 -11.92 3.65
C ALA A 78 6.40 -11.67 3.04
N ALA A 79 5.36 -11.92 3.83
CA ALA A 79 4.02 -11.41 3.59
C ALA A 79 3.51 -10.74 4.85
N ASP A 80 2.75 -9.66 4.70
CA ASP A 80 2.09 -9.00 5.82
C ASP A 80 0.61 -8.77 5.54
N GLU A 81 -0.20 -8.92 6.58
CA GLU A 81 -1.60 -8.55 6.56
C GLU A 81 -1.78 -7.26 7.35
N HIS A 82 -2.39 -6.27 6.73
CA HIS A 82 -2.58 -4.96 7.34
C HIS A 82 -3.84 -4.28 6.83
N ARG A 83 -4.21 -3.19 7.49
CA ARG A 83 -5.27 -2.28 7.07
C ARG A 83 -4.66 -0.96 6.63
N LEU A 84 -5.04 -0.51 5.44
CA LEU A 84 -4.79 0.84 4.97
C LEU A 84 -5.97 1.73 5.35
N SER A 85 -5.71 2.93 5.84
CA SER A 85 -6.76 3.91 6.15
C SER A 85 -6.27 5.34 5.97
N GLY A 86 -7.20 6.26 5.76
CA GLY A 86 -6.91 7.67 5.61
C GLY A 86 -8.12 8.50 5.25
N THR A 87 -7.88 9.77 4.90
CA THR A 87 -8.90 10.71 4.47
C THR A 87 -8.52 11.30 3.12
N SER A 88 -9.32 11.05 2.08
CA SER A 88 -9.15 11.61 0.75
C SER A 88 -10.43 12.34 0.32
N ASN A 89 -10.30 13.54 -0.27
CA ASN A 89 -11.44 14.39 -0.64
C ASN A 89 -12.39 14.72 0.54
N GLY A 90 -11.88 14.71 1.77
CA GLY A 90 -12.68 14.90 2.99
C GLY A 90 -13.48 13.67 3.42
N MET A 91 -13.33 12.53 2.75
CA MET A 91 -14.00 11.27 3.05
C MET A 91 -13.00 10.29 3.68
N LYS A 92 -13.37 9.71 4.83
CA LYS A 92 -12.61 8.63 5.45
C LYS A 92 -12.79 7.34 4.65
N TRP A 93 -11.72 6.59 4.52
CA TRP A 93 -11.73 5.27 3.89
C TRP A 93 -10.81 4.31 4.63
N GLU A 94 -11.11 3.04 4.54
CA GLU A 94 -10.24 1.95 4.98
C GLU A 94 -10.40 0.74 4.07
N THR A 95 -9.34 -0.05 3.93
CA THR A 95 -9.35 -1.29 3.16
C THR A 95 -8.34 -2.28 3.73
N PRO A 96 -8.69 -3.58 3.83
CA PRO A 96 -7.71 -4.61 4.11
C PRO A 96 -6.73 -4.73 2.95
N ALA A 97 -5.49 -5.08 3.27
CA ALA A 97 -4.43 -5.26 2.30
C ALA A 97 -3.48 -6.39 2.72
N VAL A 98 -2.85 -6.97 1.72
CA VAL A 98 -1.74 -7.90 1.89
C VAL A 98 -0.60 -7.42 1.01
N CYS A 99 0.62 -7.37 1.54
CA CYS A 99 1.81 -7.16 0.74
C CYS A 99 2.73 -8.38 0.79
N ILE A 100 3.42 -8.63 -0.33
CA ILE A 100 4.45 -9.65 -0.46
C ILE A 100 5.75 -8.94 -0.80
N TYR A 101 6.81 -9.29 -0.10
CA TYR A 101 8.15 -8.70 -0.23
C TYR A 101 9.17 -9.76 -0.60
N GLU A 102 10.09 -9.38 -1.46
CA GLU A 102 11.31 -10.14 -1.74
C GLU A 102 12.51 -9.23 -1.44
N PHE A 103 13.39 -9.70 -0.56
CA PHE A 103 14.58 -8.98 -0.14
C PHE A 103 15.82 -9.48 -0.89
N LYS A 104 16.72 -8.54 -1.20
CA LYS A 104 18.04 -8.83 -1.75
C LYS A 104 19.05 -7.86 -1.14
N ASN A 105 20.17 -8.38 -0.62
CA ASN A 105 21.23 -7.57 0.00
C ASN A 105 20.69 -6.62 1.09
N GLY A 106 19.72 -7.07 1.90
CA GLY A 106 19.15 -6.28 2.98
C GLY A 106 18.14 -5.20 2.56
N LYS A 107 17.73 -5.17 1.29
CA LYS A 107 16.80 -4.20 0.72
C LYS A 107 15.59 -4.90 0.07
N ILE A 108 14.45 -4.21 0.04
CA ILE A 108 13.26 -4.65 -0.71
C ILE A 108 13.59 -4.54 -2.20
N ALA A 109 13.72 -5.68 -2.87
CA ALA A 109 13.94 -5.76 -4.31
C ALA A 109 12.61 -5.83 -5.07
N ASN A 110 11.59 -6.49 -4.48
CA ASN A 110 10.27 -6.58 -5.07
C ASN A 110 9.21 -6.45 -3.97
N MET A 111 8.19 -5.65 -4.22
CA MET A 111 7.02 -5.50 -3.36
C MET A 111 5.74 -5.56 -4.19
N ARG A 112 4.80 -6.39 -3.76
CA ARG A 112 3.48 -6.52 -4.39
C ARG A 112 2.40 -6.31 -3.35
N GLY A 113 1.63 -5.24 -3.49
CA GLY A 113 0.51 -4.92 -2.61
C GLY A 113 -0.83 -5.28 -3.26
N PHE A 114 -1.70 -5.93 -2.50
CA PHE A 114 -3.04 -6.33 -2.92
C PHE A 114 -4.06 -5.72 -1.98
N TYR A 115 -4.97 -4.93 -2.51
CA TYR A 115 -6.08 -4.34 -1.77
C TYR A 115 -7.27 -4.07 -2.70
N ASN A 116 -8.45 -3.89 -2.14
CA ASN A 116 -9.65 -3.60 -2.92
C ASN A 116 -9.68 -2.11 -3.31
N LEU A 117 -9.09 -1.80 -4.48
CA LEU A 117 -9.07 -0.44 -5.02
C LEU A 117 -10.47 0.11 -5.26
N LEU A 118 -11.40 -0.73 -5.74
CA LEU A 118 -12.77 -0.29 -6.03
C LEU A 118 -13.49 0.14 -4.74
N SER A 119 -13.35 -0.62 -3.66
CA SER A 119 -13.88 -0.25 -2.36
C SER A 119 -13.26 1.04 -1.82
N GLN A 120 -11.94 1.22 -1.96
CA GLN A 120 -11.26 2.45 -1.58
C GLN A 120 -11.80 3.66 -2.36
N VAL A 121 -11.93 3.53 -3.68
CA VAL A 121 -12.48 4.59 -4.55
C VAL A 121 -13.92 4.90 -4.18
N GLN A 122 -14.75 3.88 -3.95
CA GLN A 122 -16.15 4.06 -3.55
C GLN A 122 -16.28 4.89 -2.25
N GLN A 123 -15.46 4.57 -1.23
CA GLN A 123 -15.46 5.27 0.06
C GLN A 123 -14.94 6.71 -0.06
N SER A 124 -13.97 6.98 -0.93
CA SER A 124 -13.31 8.29 -1.09
C SER A 124 -13.91 9.19 -2.18
N THR A 125 -14.94 8.71 -2.91
CA THR A 125 -15.59 9.48 -3.97
C THR A 125 -16.56 10.49 -3.40
N LYS A 126 -16.42 11.76 -3.82
CA LYS A 126 -17.29 12.87 -3.44
C LYS A 126 -18.19 13.28 -4.61
N GLY A 127 -19.42 13.67 -4.27
CA GLY A 127 -20.39 14.11 -5.26
C GLY A 127 -21.37 13.01 -5.72
N MET A 128 -22.64 13.38 -5.90
CA MET A 128 -23.75 12.46 -6.14
C MET A 128 -23.60 11.69 -7.46
N PHE A 129 -23.21 12.39 -8.53
CA PHE A 129 -23.06 11.79 -9.85
C PHE A 129 -21.86 10.80 -9.91
N ALA A 130 -20.71 11.21 -9.34
CA ALA A 130 -19.54 10.35 -9.28
C ALA A 130 -19.79 9.09 -8.42
N LYS A 131 -20.48 9.24 -7.28
CA LYS A 131 -20.92 8.10 -6.45
C LYS A 131 -21.86 7.16 -7.21
N TRP A 132 -22.79 7.72 -8.00
CA TRP A 132 -23.69 6.90 -8.82
C TRP A 132 -22.92 6.03 -9.82
N ILE A 133 -21.94 6.62 -10.53
CA ILE A 133 -21.10 5.86 -11.48
C ILE A 133 -20.34 4.75 -10.77
N VAL A 134 -19.65 5.06 -9.66
CA VAL A 134 -18.87 4.08 -8.91
C VAL A 134 -19.76 2.96 -8.39
N ASN A 135 -20.93 3.29 -7.84
CA ASN A 135 -21.89 2.30 -7.36
C ASN A 135 -22.44 1.42 -8.50
N ALA A 136 -22.66 1.98 -9.69
CA ALA A 136 -23.09 1.20 -10.85
C ALA A 136 -22.03 0.14 -11.24
N VAL A 137 -20.75 0.49 -11.21
CA VAL A 137 -19.64 -0.46 -11.46
C VAL A 137 -19.58 -1.53 -10.37
N VAL A 138 -19.72 -1.15 -9.09
CA VAL A 138 -19.74 -2.12 -7.97
C VAL A 138 -20.92 -3.08 -8.11
N ASN A 139 -22.11 -2.55 -8.38
CA ASN A 139 -23.33 -3.37 -8.53
C ASN A 139 -23.20 -4.35 -9.71
N GLU A 140 -22.62 -3.92 -10.83
CA GLU A 140 -22.39 -4.83 -11.97
C GLU A 140 -21.37 -5.92 -11.62
N ALA A 141 -20.31 -5.59 -10.88
CA ALA A 141 -19.32 -6.57 -10.42
C ALA A 141 -19.89 -7.58 -9.41
N GLN A 142 -20.97 -7.23 -8.70
CA GLN A 142 -21.64 -8.07 -7.70
C GLN A 142 -22.91 -8.74 -8.22
N LYS A 143 -23.23 -8.57 -9.51
CA LYS A 143 -24.45 -9.09 -10.11
C LYS A 143 -24.51 -10.61 -10.05
N GLY A 144 -25.54 -11.11 -9.41
CA GLY A 144 -25.77 -12.55 -9.24
C GLY A 144 -25.23 -13.16 -7.94
N LEU A 145 -24.70 -12.32 -7.02
CA LEU A 145 -24.28 -12.72 -5.68
C LEU A 145 -25.47 -12.62 -4.69
#